data_7a8d29ac0fb2e42b5e6c49b9bb306e83
#
_entry.id   7a8d29ac0fb2e42b5e6c49b9bb306e83
#
_cell.length_a   1.000
_cell.length_b   1.000
_cell.length_c   1.000
_cell.angle_alpha   90.00
_cell.angle_beta   90.00
_cell.angle_gamma   90.00
#
_symmetry.space_group_name_H-M   'P 1'
#
loop_
_entity.id
_entity.type
_entity.pdbx_description
1 polymer ?
#
loop_
_entity_poly.entity_id
_entity_poly.type
_entity_poly.pdbx_seq_one_letter_code
_entity_poly.pdbx_strand_id
1 'polypeptide(L)'
;FASDNIVEHNRFYDNAVGIYFMYTEGGAARNNIISHATGATGMGIGFKEASGTIIENNEIIYCGIGIGSDLSPFQPDSTIEIRNNRFAYNGIGILFNSETGGNNVRDNVFEGNLTQVTYGGRSDNAHVTKNFWEGNYWDDYQGFDRNGDGIGDQIHENYAYADQIWIEMPVARFFRSSPVMELLDFLERLAPFSTPDLILRDEKPRFVKPAKVATS
;
A
#
# COMPACT_ATOMS: atom_id res chain seq x y z
N PHE A 1 4.40 -23.12 13.18
CA PHE A 1 3.70 -22.74 11.95
C PHE A 1 2.21 -22.93 12.17
N ALA A 2 1.42 -21.90 11.93
CA ALA A 2 -0.03 -21.95 12.06
C ALA A 2 -0.63 -21.56 10.72
N SER A 3 -1.66 -22.27 10.28
CA SER A 3 -2.35 -22.02 9.01
C SER A 3 -3.81 -21.65 9.27
N ASP A 4 -4.41 -20.98 8.30
CA ASP A 4 -5.84 -20.66 8.27
C ASP A 4 -6.38 -19.89 9.48
N ASN A 5 -5.53 -19.10 10.14
CA ASN A 5 -5.97 -18.26 11.25
C ASN A 5 -6.83 -17.10 10.74
N ILE A 6 -7.94 -16.84 11.44
CA ILE A 6 -8.85 -15.74 11.12
C ILE A 6 -8.81 -14.73 12.28
N VAL A 7 -8.58 -13.47 11.93
CA VAL A 7 -8.62 -12.32 12.84
C VAL A 7 -9.68 -11.37 12.33
N GLU A 8 -10.82 -11.30 13.02
CA GLU A 8 -11.95 -10.51 12.53
C GLU A 8 -12.69 -9.74 13.63
N HIS A 9 -13.26 -8.59 13.25
CA HIS A 9 -14.08 -7.74 14.12
C HIS A 9 -13.35 -7.26 15.38
N ASN A 10 -12.02 -7.04 15.28
CA ASN A 10 -11.21 -6.56 16.39
C ASN A 10 -10.82 -5.08 16.21
N ARG A 11 -10.41 -4.49 17.32
CA ARG A 11 -9.85 -3.15 17.35
C ARG A 11 -8.46 -3.19 17.99
N PHE A 12 -7.47 -2.71 17.23
CA PHE A 12 -6.07 -2.64 17.66
C PHE A 12 -5.65 -1.17 17.72
N TYR A 13 -5.27 -0.69 18.90
CA TYR A 13 -4.85 0.69 19.11
C TYR A 13 -3.51 0.76 19.80
N ASP A 14 -2.67 1.72 19.38
CA ASP A 14 -1.41 2.07 20.03
C ASP A 14 -0.43 0.89 20.18
N ASN A 15 -0.41 -0.01 19.21
CA ASN A 15 0.52 -1.13 19.18
C ASN A 15 1.74 -0.81 18.30
N ALA A 16 2.86 -1.49 18.52
CA ALA A 16 3.96 -1.46 17.58
C ALA A 16 3.58 -2.14 16.26
N VAL A 17 2.85 -3.27 16.32
CA VAL A 17 2.27 -3.96 15.18
C VAL A 17 0.85 -4.43 15.56
N GLY A 18 -0.13 -4.17 14.71
CA GLY A 18 -1.50 -4.59 14.96
C GLY A 18 -1.68 -6.09 14.78
N ILE A 19 -1.47 -6.61 13.59
CA ILE A 19 -1.58 -8.03 13.23
C ILE A 19 -0.30 -8.44 12.51
N TYR A 20 0.24 -9.63 12.79
CA TYR A 20 1.42 -10.14 12.10
C TYR A 20 1.26 -11.59 11.67
N PHE A 21 1.32 -11.83 10.37
CA PHE A 21 1.33 -13.15 9.76
C PHE A 21 2.78 -13.54 9.46
N MET A 22 3.30 -14.52 10.20
CA MET A 22 4.68 -14.96 10.07
C MET A 22 4.74 -16.47 9.82
N TYR A 23 5.35 -16.85 8.70
CA TYR A 23 5.50 -18.26 8.30
C TYR A 23 4.16 -19.00 8.26
N THR A 24 3.13 -18.35 7.70
CA THR A 24 1.75 -18.86 7.67
C THR A 24 1.34 -19.20 6.24
N GLU A 25 0.46 -20.17 6.11
CA GLU A 25 -0.24 -20.46 4.86
C GLU A 25 -1.75 -20.35 5.10
N GLY A 26 -2.42 -19.61 4.22
CA GLY A 26 -3.84 -19.29 4.41
C GLY A 26 -4.07 -18.25 5.52
N GLY A 27 -5.33 -18.09 5.88
CA GLY A 27 -5.77 -17.18 6.92
C GLY A 27 -6.34 -15.86 6.40
N ALA A 28 -6.90 -15.08 7.32
CA ALA A 28 -7.50 -13.81 6.96
C ALA A 28 -7.47 -12.78 8.10
N ALA A 29 -7.39 -11.49 7.73
CA ALA A 29 -7.75 -10.37 8.59
C ALA A 29 -8.94 -9.63 7.96
N ARG A 30 -10.08 -9.58 8.69
CA ARG A 30 -11.34 -9.05 8.15
C ARG A 30 -12.03 -8.11 9.13
N ASN A 31 -12.60 -7.05 8.62
CA ASN A 31 -13.44 -6.14 9.41
C ASN A 31 -12.77 -5.63 10.70
N ASN A 32 -11.45 -5.45 10.69
CA ASN A 32 -10.73 -4.92 11.83
C ASN A 32 -10.51 -3.41 11.69
N ILE A 33 -10.42 -2.73 12.82
CA ILE A 33 -9.94 -1.35 12.90
C ILE A 33 -8.56 -1.38 13.54
N ILE A 34 -7.56 -0.91 12.82
CA ILE A 34 -6.18 -0.89 13.27
C ILE A 34 -5.69 0.55 13.19
N SER A 35 -5.30 1.12 14.31
CA SER A 35 -4.87 2.51 14.32
C SER A 35 -3.70 2.77 15.26
N HIS A 36 -2.93 3.82 14.92
CA HIS A 36 -1.81 4.31 15.70
C HIS A 36 -0.75 3.24 15.98
N ALA A 37 -0.55 2.32 15.03
CA ALA A 37 0.61 1.45 15.06
C ALA A 37 1.85 2.28 14.69
N THR A 38 2.60 2.72 15.69
CA THR A 38 3.69 3.70 15.58
C THR A 38 4.98 3.18 16.17
N GLY A 39 6.08 3.92 15.95
CA GLY A 39 7.41 3.51 16.39
C GLY A 39 8.29 3.04 15.23
N ALA A 40 9.45 2.49 15.55
CA ALA A 40 10.46 2.11 14.54
C ALA A 40 9.97 1.03 13.54
N THR A 41 9.05 0.17 14.00
CA THR A 41 8.43 -0.90 13.19
C THR A 41 6.92 -0.73 13.08
N GLY A 42 6.41 0.47 13.34
CA GLY A 42 4.98 0.73 13.45
C GLY A 42 4.22 0.35 12.17
N MET A 43 3.55 -0.80 12.19
CA MET A 43 2.75 -1.27 11.05
C MET A 43 1.39 -1.83 11.49
N GLY A 44 0.37 -1.53 10.70
CA GLY A 44 -0.97 -2.04 10.94
C GLY A 44 -1.03 -3.55 10.79
N ILE A 45 -0.66 -4.06 9.62
CA ILE A 45 -0.57 -5.49 9.32
C ILE A 45 0.82 -5.79 8.75
N GLY A 46 1.48 -6.81 9.29
CA GLY A 46 2.78 -7.28 8.82
C GLY A 46 2.70 -8.69 8.25
N PHE A 47 3.49 -8.93 7.21
CA PHE A 47 3.70 -10.25 6.62
C PHE A 47 5.18 -10.60 6.61
N LYS A 48 5.50 -11.83 6.93
CA LYS A 48 6.81 -12.42 6.68
C LYS A 48 6.67 -13.87 6.23
N GLU A 49 7.09 -14.14 5.00
CA GLU A 49 7.02 -15.47 4.41
C GLU A 49 5.62 -16.12 4.57
N ALA A 50 4.58 -15.29 4.37
CA ALA A 50 3.18 -15.70 4.41
C ALA A 50 2.66 -15.94 2.99
N SER A 51 1.63 -16.77 2.84
CA SER A 51 1.02 -17.12 1.56
C SER A 51 -0.48 -17.35 1.71
N GLY A 52 -1.24 -17.18 0.63
CA GLY A 52 -2.67 -17.51 0.59
C GLY A 52 -3.56 -16.70 1.56
N THR A 53 -3.14 -15.53 1.98
CA THR A 53 -3.81 -14.74 3.01
C THR A 53 -4.78 -13.73 2.39
N ILE A 54 -5.92 -13.50 3.05
CA ILE A 54 -6.94 -12.53 2.63
C ILE A 54 -7.00 -11.38 3.64
N ILE A 55 -6.82 -10.16 3.15
CA ILE A 55 -6.97 -8.92 3.92
C ILE A 55 -8.13 -8.13 3.33
N GLU A 56 -9.26 -8.11 4.04
CA GLU A 56 -10.45 -7.47 3.48
C GLU A 56 -11.27 -6.67 4.51
N ASN A 57 -11.86 -5.59 4.03
CA ASN A 57 -12.76 -4.74 4.82
C ASN A 57 -12.12 -4.19 6.11
N ASN A 58 -10.81 -4.00 6.16
CA ASN A 58 -10.16 -3.41 7.32
C ASN A 58 -10.02 -1.90 7.17
N GLU A 59 -10.05 -1.20 8.28
CA GLU A 59 -9.68 0.21 8.39
C GLU A 59 -8.32 0.31 9.06
N ILE A 60 -7.30 0.77 8.31
CA ILE A 60 -5.90 0.85 8.76
C ILE A 60 -5.47 2.31 8.66
N ILE A 61 -5.39 2.97 9.82
CA ILE A 61 -5.28 4.43 9.86
C ILE A 61 -4.24 4.91 10.87
N TYR A 62 -3.59 6.02 10.55
CA TYR A 62 -2.60 6.67 11.42
C TYR A 62 -1.45 5.74 11.86
N CYS A 63 -1.08 4.79 11.04
CA CYS A 63 0.04 3.88 11.26
C CYS A 63 1.32 4.43 10.60
N GLY A 64 2.48 4.01 11.06
CA GLY A 64 3.73 4.28 10.34
C GLY A 64 3.70 3.64 8.96
N ILE A 65 3.29 2.38 8.90
CA ILE A 65 3.07 1.59 7.69
C ILE A 65 1.71 0.91 7.81
N GLY A 66 0.85 1.03 6.80
CA GLY A 66 -0.44 0.34 6.79
C GLY A 66 -0.26 -1.18 6.67
N ILE A 67 0.31 -1.64 5.56
CA ILE A 67 0.75 -3.04 5.38
C ILE A 67 2.26 -3.05 5.10
N GLY A 68 3.00 -3.87 5.85
CA GLY A 68 4.39 -4.21 5.56
C GLY A 68 4.50 -5.66 5.10
N SER A 69 4.93 -5.90 3.87
CA SER A 69 5.09 -7.24 3.29
C SER A 69 6.56 -7.56 3.09
N ASP A 70 7.04 -8.65 3.68
CA ASP A 70 8.40 -9.15 3.51
C ASP A 70 8.37 -10.59 2.99
N LEU A 71 8.96 -10.82 1.80
CA LEU A 71 8.97 -12.11 1.12
C LEU A 71 7.59 -12.79 1.08
N SER A 72 6.54 -12.03 0.78
CA SER A 72 5.17 -12.55 0.77
C SER A 72 4.42 -12.07 -0.48
N PRO A 73 3.72 -12.98 -1.22
CA PRO A 73 3.55 -14.42 -0.93
C PRO A 73 4.87 -15.19 -1.10
N PHE A 74 5.11 -16.17 -0.22
CA PHE A 74 6.36 -16.95 -0.19
C PHE A 74 6.29 -18.22 -1.05
N GLN A 75 5.14 -18.91 -1.03
CA GLN A 75 4.96 -20.13 -1.80
C GLN A 75 4.77 -19.83 -3.30
N PRO A 76 5.37 -20.61 -4.21
CA PRO A 76 5.14 -20.47 -5.64
C PRO A 76 3.64 -20.55 -5.95
N ASP A 77 3.18 -19.76 -6.92
CA ASP A 77 1.80 -19.71 -7.40
C ASP A 77 0.74 -19.34 -6.34
N SER A 78 1.19 -18.86 -5.17
CA SER A 78 0.32 -18.34 -4.12
C SER A 78 0.06 -16.85 -4.33
N THR A 79 -1.07 -16.38 -3.80
CA THR A 79 -1.46 -14.97 -3.83
C THR A 79 -1.79 -14.45 -2.44
N ILE A 80 -1.64 -13.15 -2.24
CA ILE A 80 -2.22 -12.42 -1.12
C ILE A 80 -3.29 -11.49 -1.69
N GLU A 81 -4.52 -11.63 -1.19
CA GLU A 81 -5.65 -10.80 -1.57
C GLU A 81 -5.79 -9.62 -0.62
N ILE A 82 -5.63 -8.40 -1.12
CA ILE A 82 -5.79 -7.15 -0.36
C ILE A 82 -6.94 -6.39 -1.01
N ARG A 83 -8.14 -6.43 -0.39
CA ARG A 83 -9.31 -5.86 -1.04
C ARG A 83 -10.28 -5.16 -0.08
N ASN A 84 -10.95 -4.15 -0.60
CA ASN A 84 -11.96 -3.40 0.16
C ASN A 84 -11.43 -2.81 1.49
N ASN A 85 -10.12 -2.56 1.61
CA ASN A 85 -9.57 -1.94 2.80
C ASN A 85 -9.48 -0.43 2.64
N ARG A 86 -9.45 0.28 3.75
CA ARG A 86 -9.16 1.70 3.80
C ARG A 86 -7.79 1.93 4.45
N PHE A 87 -6.87 2.44 3.66
CA PHE A 87 -5.54 2.90 4.11
C PHE A 87 -5.58 4.42 4.18
N ALA A 88 -5.62 4.99 5.38
CA ALA A 88 -5.74 6.43 5.49
C ALA A 88 -4.79 7.05 6.51
N TYR A 89 -4.18 8.15 6.13
CA TYR A 89 -3.32 8.97 7.01
C TYR A 89 -2.14 8.18 7.60
N ASN A 90 -1.64 7.17 6.88
CA ASN A 90 -0.46 6.42 7.26
C ASN A 90 0.81 7.11 6.72
N GLY A 91 1.95 6.81 7.30
CA GLY A 91 3.22 7.20 6.69
C GLY A 91 3.39 6.55 5.31
N ILE A 92 3.16 5.24 5.23
CA ILE A 92 3.14 4.46 4.00
C ILE A 92 1.88 3.60 4.00
N GLY A 93 1.11 3.61 2.90
CA GLY A 93 -0.06 2.74 2.77
C GLY A 93 0.34 1.28 2.70
N ILE A 94 1.13 0.90 1.69
CA ILE A 94 1.71 -0.45 1.56
C ILE A 94 3.21 -0.37 1.26
N LEU A 95 4.00 -1.09 2.05
CA LEU A 95 5.44 -1.29 1.84
C LEU A 95 5.72 -2.75 1.49
N PHE A 96 6.30 -2.98 0.33
CA PHE A 96 6.77 -4.28 -0.11
C PHE A 96 8.29 -4.38 0.06
N ASN A 97 8.77 -5.37 0.81
CA ASN A 97 10.19 -5.66 0.97
C ASN A 97 10.51 -7.04 0.38
N SER A 98 11.61 -7.11 -0.37
CA SER A 98 12.13 -8.38 -0.90
C SER A 98 11.07 -9.21 -1.64
N GLU A 99 10.17 -8.56 -2.35
CA GLU A 99 8.98 -9.16 -2.91
C GLU A 99 9.25 -9.83 -4.26
N THR A 100 8.54 -10.93 -4.51
CA THR A 100 8.55 -11.66 -5.80
C THR A 100 7.31 -11.39 -6.66
N GLY A 101 6.34 -10.61 -6.15
CA GLY A 101 5.04 -10.38 -6.76
C GLY A 101 3.98 -11.37 -6.27
N GLY A 102 2.81 -11.35 -6.92
CA GLY A 102 1.70 -12.26 -6.58
C GLY A 102 0.68 -11.67 -5.61
N ASN A 103 0.70 -10.36 -5.40
CA ASN A 103 -0.33 -9.69 -4.61
C ASN A 103 -1.44 -9.17 -5.53
N ASN A 104 -2.70 -9.39 -5.14
CA ASN A 104 -3.88 -8.83 -5.76
C ASN A 104 -4.42 -7.70 -4.90
N VAL A 105 -4.24 -6.47 -5.34
CA VAL A 105 -4.64 -5.26 -4.60
C VAL A 105 -5.78 -4.58 -5.33
N ARG A 106 -7.01 -4.75 -4.84
CA ARG A 106 -8.19 -4.27 -5.55
C ARG A 106 -9.25 -3.65 -4.64
N ASP A 107 -9.99 -2.73 -5.20
CA ASP A 107 -11.12 -2.09 -4.54
C ASP A 107 -10.78 -1.43 -3.19
N ASN A 108 -9.52 -1.07 -2.95
CA ASN A 108 -9.10 -0.41 -1.73
C ASN A 108 -9.23 1.12 -1.86
N VAL A 109 -9.23 1.79 -0.72
CA VAL A 109 -9.20 3.25 -0.61
C VAL A 109 -7.85 3.67 -0.04
N PHE A 110 -7.10 4.45 -0.79
CA PHE A 110 -5.85 5.07 -0.37
C PHE A 110 -6.07 6.58 -0.23
N GLU A 111 -5.95 7.10 0.99
CA GLU A 111 -6.33 8.46 1.31
C GLU A 111 -5.39 9.12 2.32
N GLY A 112 -4.79 10.25 1.99
CA GLY A 112 -3.99 11.05 2.90
C GLY A 112 -2.73 10.36 3.42
N ASN A 113 -2.28 9.26 2.81
CA ASN A 113 -1.01 8.65 3.17
C ASN A 113 0.14 9.51 2.63
N LEU A 114 1.27 9.57 3.35
CA LEU A 114 2.43 10.30 2.85
C LEU A 114 3.02 9.63 1.60
N THR A 115 2.98 8.31 1.54
CA THR A 115 3.31 7.51 0.36
C THR A 115 2.24 6.43 0.22
N GLN A 116 1.61 6.33 -0.94
CA GLN A 116 0.55 5.33 -1.13
C GLN A 116 1.12 3.91 -1.14
N VAL A 117 2.11 3.68 -1.99
CA VAL A 117 2.79 2.38 -2.11
C VAL A 117 4.26 2.62 -2.38
N THR A 118 5.12 1.77 -1.82
CA THR A 118 6.55 1.80 -2.10
C THR A 118 7.18 0.42 -1.95
N TYR A 119 8.37 0.27 -2.54
CA TYR A 119 9.18 -0.94 -2.44
C TYR A 119 10.45 -0.64 -1.64
N GLY A 120 10.80 -1.52 -0.71
CA GLY A 120 12.08 -1.49 0.01
C GLY A 120 13.20 -2.11 -0.84
N GLY A 121 14.30 -1.38 -0.99
CA GLY A 121 15.43 -1.82 -1.82
C GLY A 121 15.36 -1.33 -3.27
N ARG A 122 16.33 -1.71 -4.10
CA ARG A 122 16.31 -1.43 -5.53
C ARG A 122 15.20 -2.26 -6.18
N SER A 123 14.20 -1.59 -6.67
CA SER A 123 13.17 -2.20 -7.51
C SER A 123 13.76 -2.49 -8.88
N ASP A 124 13.93 -3.77 -9.20
CA ASP A 124 13.95 -4.13 -10.61
C ASP A 124 12.51 -3.94 -11.12
N ASN A 125 12.31 -3.20 -12.20
CA ASN A 125 10.99 -2.99 -12.84
C ASN A 125 10.20 -4.29 -13.08
N ALA A 126 10.86 -5.44 -12.99
CA ALA A 126 10.26 -6.77 -13.08
C ALA A 126 9.28 -7.11 -11.93
N HIS A 127 9.40 -6.47 -10.77
CA HIS A 127 8.53 -6.76 -9.60
C HIS A 127 7.19 -6.05 -9.69
N VAL A 128 7.16 -4.86 -10.25
CA VAL A 128 5.96 -4.04 -10.40
C VAL A 128 4.91 -4.71 -11.29
N THR A 129 5.34 -5.43 -12.31
CA THR A 129 4.45 -6.13 -13.24
C THR A 129 3.85 -7.42 -12.69
N LYS A 130 4.29 -7.88 -11.51
CA LYS A 130 3.84 -9.13 -10.91
C LYS A 130 2.72 -8.95 -9.89
N ASN A 131 2.46 -7.73 -9.46
CA ASN A 131 1.32 -7.40 -8.62
C ASN A 131 0.17 -6.90 -9.47
N PHE A 132 -1.02 -7.35 -9.16
CA PHE A 132 -2.24 -6.94 -9.85
C PHE A 132 -2.93 -5.82 -9.08
N TRP A 133 -3.24 -4.73 -9.80
CA TRP A 133 -3.90 -3.54 -9.26
C TRP A 133 -5.14 -3.24 -10.07
N GLU A 134 -6.29 -3.16 -9.44
CA GLU A 134 -7.54 -2.82 -10.13
C GLU A 134 -8.57 -2.21 -9.18
N GLY A 135 -9.23 -1.17 -9.63
CA GLY A 135 -10.39 -0.63 -8.95
C GLY A 135 -10.10 0.08 -7.63
N ASN A 136 -8.86 0.46 -7.36
CA ASN A 136 -8.54 1.19 -6.14
C ASN A 136 -8.89 2.68 -6.30
N TYR A 137 -9.32 3.30 -5.22
CA TYR A 137 -9.44 4.74 -5.11
C TYR A 137 -8.13 5.34 -4.58
N TRP A 138 -7.62 6.33 -5.30
CA TRP A 138 -6.39 7.05 -5.00
C TRP A 138 -6.71 8.53 -4.85
N ASP A 139 -6.43 9.14 -3.71
CA ASP A 139 -6.71 10.57 -3.49
C ASP A 139 -5.81 11.49 -4.31
N ASP A 140 -4.70 10.98 -4.82
CA ASP A 140 -3.78 11.67 -5.72
C ASP A 140 -4.03 11.39 -7.21
N TYR A 141 -5.10 10.65 -7.56
CA TYR A 141 -5.48 10.40 -8.96
C TYR A 141 -5.93 11.69 -9.64
N GLN A 142 -5.31 12.03 -10.77
CA GLN A 142 -5.54 13.26 -11.52
C GLN A 142 -6.27 13.03 -12.86
N GLY A 143 -6.81 11.86 -13.09
CA GLY A 143 -7.57 11.55 -14.29
C GLY A 143 -8.99 12.12 -14.26
N PHE A 144 -9.81 11.68 -15.17
CA PHE A 144 -11.21 12.09 -15.33
C PHE A 144 -12.09 10.87 -15.60
N ASP A 145 -13.38 11.05 -15.43
CA ASP A 145 -14.45 10.09 -15.75
C ASP A 145 -15.45 10.78 -16.68
N ARG A 146 -15.37 10.53 -17.99
CA ARG A 146 -16.22 11.19 -18.99
C ARG A 146 -17.58 10.54 -19.14
N ASN A 147 -17.64 9.24 -18.92
CA ASN A 147 -18.85 8.45 -19.12
C ASN A 147 -19.72 8.39 -17.86
N GLY A 148 -19.19 8.82 -16.70
CA GLY A 148 -19.90 8.87 -15.42
C GLY A 148 -20.13 7.51 -14.79
N ASP A 149 -19.28 6.50 -15.09
CA ASP A 149 -19.41 5.15 -14.55
C ASP A 149 -18.70 4.97 -13.19
N GLY A 150 -18.00 6.00 -12.73
CA GLY A 150 -17.25 6.01 -11.48
C GLY A 150 -15.84 5.40 -11.59
N ILE A 151 -15.43 5.01 -12.79
CA ILE A 151 -14.08 4.51 -13.11
C ILE A 151 -13.35 5.61 -13.89
N GLY A 152 -12.09 5.82 -13.57
CA GLY A 152 -11.28 6.78 -14.29
C GLY A 152 -10.92 6.28 -15.70
N ASP A 153 -11.08 7.14 -16.70
CA ASP A 153 -10.73 6.86 -18.09
C ASP A 153 -9.22 6.83 -18.36
N GLN A 154 -8.42 7.23 -17.39
CA GLN A 154 -6.97 7.20 -17.46
C GLN A 154 -6.41 6.23 -16.42
N ILE A 155 -5.36 5.53 -16.81
CA ILE A 155 -4.60 4.65 -15.92
C ILE A 155 -3.98 5.50 -14.81
N HIS A 156 -4.02 4.99 -13.57
CA HIS A 156 -3.24 5.55 -12.48
C HIS A 156 -1.89 4.84 -12.41
N GLU A 157 -0.83 5.60 -12.57
CA GLU A 157 0.54 5.14 -12.45
C GLU A 157 1.26 5.93 -11.36
N ASN A 158 1.97 5.23 -10.51
CA ASN A 158 2.84 5.84 -9.50
C ASN A 158 4.29 5.48 -9.80
N TYR A 159 5.16 6.48 -9.75
CA TYR A 159 6.58 6.34 -10.05
C TYR A 159 7.43 6.71 -8.85
N ALA A 160 8.50 5.96 -8.61
CA ALA A 160 9.51 6.34 -7.64
C ALA A 160 10.43 7.42 -8.22
N TYR A 161 10.21 8.66 -7.84
CA TYR A 161 11.13 9.75 -8.16
C TYR A 161 12.21 9.87 -7.07
N ALA A 162 11.93 10.63 -6.05
CA ALA A 162 12.85 10.85 -4.92
C ALA A 162 12.51 9.98 -3.69
N ASP A 163 11.49 9.13 -3.76
CA ASP A 163 10.97 8.38 -2.61
C ASP A 163 12.01 7.41 -2.01
N GLN A 164 12.95 6.92 -2.80
CA GLN A 164 14.07 6.12 -2.31
C GLN A 164 14.92 6.85 -1.26
N ILE A 165 15.10 8.18 -1.42
CA ILE A 165 15.84 9.00 -0.46
C ILE A 165 15.18 8.97 0.92
N TRP A 166 13.84 8.95 0.96
CA TRP A 166 13.07 8.94 2.21
C TRP A 166 13.11 7.61 2.93
N ILE A 167 13.28 6.51 2.18
CA ILE A 167 13.40 5.16 2.72
C ILE A 167 14.81 4.96 3.28
N GLU A 168 15.82 5.39 2.57
CA GLU A 168 17.24 5.26 2.96
C GLU A 168 17.64 6.25 4.06
N MET A 169 17.00 7.41 4.10
CA MET A 169 17.27 8.48 5.08
C MET A 169 15.99 8.89 5.84
N PRO A 170 15.58 8.17 6.90
CA PRO A 170 14.37 8.50 7.67
C PRO A 170 14.33 9.94 8.19
N VAL A 171 15.49 10.53 8.49
CA VAL A 171 15.60 11.93 8.91
C VAL A 171 15.20 12.91 7.81
N ALA A 172 15.42 12.54 6.55
CA ALA A 172 15.04 13.36 5.41
C ALA A 172 13.51 13.49 5.25
N ARG A 173 12.73 12.58 5.81
CA ARG A 173 11.24 12.65 5.84
C ARG A 173 10.74 13.94 6.47
N PHE A 174 11.50 14.52 7.39
CA PHE A 174 11.16 15.79 8.02
C PHE A 174 11.11 16.96 7.02
N PHE A 175 11.83 16.86 5.91
CA PHE A 175 11.89 17.89 4.87
C PHE A 175 10.94 17.63 3.69
N ARG A 176 10.20 16.54 3.66
CA ARG A 176 9.35 16.11 2.54
C ARG A 176 8.34 17.17 2.11
N SER A 177 7.74 17.87 3.05
CA SER A 177 6.78 18.96 2.79
C SER A 177 7.44 20.34 2.74
N SER A 178 8.77 20.41 2.56
CA SER A 178 9.43 21.70 2.40
C SER A 178 9.25 22.20 0.95
N PRO A 179 9.09 23.52 0.76
CA PRO A 179 8.93 24.10 -0.59
C PRO A 179 10.08 23.76 -1.54
N VAL A 180 11.29 23.53 -1.00
CA VAL A 180 12.47 23.15 -1.78
C VAL A 180 12.33 21.74 -2.34
N MET A 181 11.80 20.81 -1.54
CA MET A 181 11.61 19.43 -1.96
C MET A 181 10.44 19.30 -2.94
N GLU A 182 9.36 20.05 -2.75
CA GLU A 182 8.27 20.13 -3.71
C GLU A 182 8.73 20.70 -5.06
N LEU A 183 9.63 21.71 -5.03
CA LEU A 183 10.21 22.24 -6.24
C LEU A 183 11.14 21.23 -6.94
N LEU A 184 11.94 20.47 -6.19
CA LEU A 184 12.80 19.42 -6.73
C LEU A 184 11.98 18.30 -7.35
N ASP A 185 10.92 17.85 -6.68
CA ASP A 185 9.99 16.85 -7.20
C ASP A 185 9.29 17.33 -8.48
N PHE A 186 8.87 18.59 -8.50
CA PHE A 186 8.32 19.22 -9.70
C PHE A 186 9.34 19.30 -10.85
N LEU A 187 10.57 19.68 -10.57
CA LEU A 187 11.63 19.76 -11.59
C LEU A 187 12.00 18.37 -12.11
N GLU A 188 12.03 17.36 -11.25
CA GLU A 188 12.31 15.99 -11.63
C GLU A 188 11.20 15.40 -12.52
N ARG A 189 9.92 15.76 -12.28
CA ARG A 189 8.79 15.42 -13.17
C ARG A 189 8.87 16.09 -14.53
N LEU A 190 9.41 17.32 -14.59
CA LEU A 190 9.57 18.05 -15.85
C LEU A 190 10.78 17.58 -16.67
N ALA A 191 11.86 17.22 -16.02
CA ALA A 191 13.10 16.80 -16.66
C ALA A 191 13.80 15.76 -15.77
N PRO A 192 13.34 14.50 -15.79
CA PRO A 192 13.88 13.45 -14.94
C PRO A 192 15.36 13.24 -15.24
N PHE A 193 16.19 13.32 -14.20
CA PHE A 193 17.62 13.03 -14.26
C PHE A 193 17.92 11.54 -14.45
N SER A 194 16.93 10.69 -14.16
CA SER A 194 16.92 9.24 -14.41
C SER A 194 15.54 8.83 -14.89
N THR A 195 15.43 7.67 -15.55
CA THR A 195 14.11 7.07 -15.81
C THR A 195 13.51 6.64 -14.47
N PRO A 196 12.41 7.24 -14.02
CA PRO A 196 11.80 6.87 -12.75
C PRO A 196 11.27 5.43 -12.83
N ASP A 197 11.45 4.68 -11.74
CA ASP A 197 10.94 3.32 -11.65
C ASP A 197 9.42 3.35 -11.43
N LEU A 198 8.69 2.59 -12.25
CA LEU A 198 7.25 2.43 -12.08
C LEU A 198 6.98 1.62 -10.79
N ILE A 199 6.22 2.16 -9.86
CA ILE A 199 5.83 1.53 -8.59
C ILE A 199 4.58 0.66 -8.77
N LEU A 200 3.53 1.21 -9.38
CA LEU A 200 2.27 0.52 -9.61
C LEU A 200 1.57 1.07 -10.84
N ARG A 201 0.66 0.25 -11.37
CA ARG A 201 -0.23 0.58 -12.47
C ARG A 201 -1.61 0.00 -12.19
N ASP A 202 -2.59 0.86 -11.90
CA ASP A 202 -4.00 0.52 -11.77
C ASP A 202 -4.71 0.93 -13.08
N GLU A 203 -5.18 -0.06 -13.84
CA GLU A 203 -5.77 0.19 -15.16
C GLU A 203 -7.20 0.72 -15.09
N LYS A 204 -7.87 0.55 -13.93
CA LYS A 204 -9.25 0.96 -13.70
C LYS A 204 -9.42 1.66 -12.36
N PRO A 205 -8.70 2.77 -12.12
CA PRO A 205 -8.80 3.46 -10.84
C PRO A 205 -10.22 3.97 -10.62
N ARG A 206 -10.71 3.93 -9.38
CA ARG A 206 -11.99 4.54 -9.05
C ARG A 206 -11.87 6.06 -9.05
N PHE A 207 -12.77 6.71 -9.76
CA PHE A 207 -12.86 8.18 -9.78
C PHE A 207 -13.62 8.71 -8.56
N VAL A 208 -14.63 7.99 -8.10
CA VAL A 208 -15.42 8.36 -6.94
C VAL A 208 -15.04 7.49 -5.75
N LYS A 209 -14.76 8.15 -4.63
CA LYS A 209 -14.49 7.45 -3.37
C LYS A 209 -15.67 6.59 -2.97
N PRO A 210 -15.50 5.28 -2.72
CA PRO A 210 -16.58 4.43 -2.24
C PRO A 210 -17.17 4.96 -0.93
N ALA A 211 -18.48 5.01 -0.85
CA ALA A 211 -19.16 5.28 0.40
C ALA A 211 -18.81 4.17 1.39
N LYS A 212 -18.17 4.52 2.51
CA LYS A 212 -17.66 3.66 3.59
C LYS A 212 -17.64 2.15 3.30
N VAL A 213 -16.48 1.56 3.40
CA VAL A 213 -16.34 0.13 3.73
C VAL A 213 -17.09 -0.07 5.05
N ALA A 214 -18.24 -0.73 4.99
CA ALA A 214 -19.11 -0.88 6.14
C ALA A 214 -18.44 -1.83 7.14
N THR A 215 -17.85 -1.27 8.17
CA THR A 215 -17.57 -2.02 9.41
C THR A 215 -18.89 -2.09 10.17
N SER A 216 -19.68 -3.12 9.91
CA SER A 216 -20.86 -3.47 10.72
C SER A 216 -20.46 -4.16 12.01
#